data_a7429c5ba0bc8a038dcefb2b2c85f10c
#
_entry.id   a7429c5ba0bc8a038dcefb2b2c85f10c
#
_cell.length_a   1.000
_cell.length_b   1.000
_cell.length_c   1.000
_cell.angle_alpha   90.00
_cell.angle_beta   90.00
_cell.angle_gamma   90.00
#
_symmetry.space_group_name_H-M   'P 1'
#
loop_
_entity.id
_entity.type
_entity.pdbx_description
1 polymer ?
#
loop_
_entity_poly.entity_id
_entity_poly.type
_entity_poly.pdbx_seq_one_letter_code
_entity_poly.pdbx_strand_id
1 'polypeptide(L)'
;YLINATANENPKASDLAKSIIALISMGYDPNDLTSADGVTFSAVDKLVTMINDDSNTTVTNVYTLPFELIALKQYGNRYDGAVAKLRQSALDQAMENGGWGYVYEGNTYFDADATSFMLQALAPYYYNVKGFEDITSAINKSKGALIRNLTFNDSGAVVSYGSPSTESTAQLILALTAMGEDPKDNFLNKDLTKGLMSVADGSGKGFQYSGALNAISTEQGFRSMLAIANAESGTKYYFYDFDTDNLTSAASTTWA
;
A
#
# COMPACT_ATOMS: atom_id res chain seq x y z
N TYR A 1 21.13 4.48 -5.64
CA TYR A 1 20.13 5.57 -5.53
C TYR A 1 19.31 5.45 -4.24
N LEU A 2 18.61 4.32 -3.99
CA LEU A 2 17.76 4.15 -2.80
C LEU A 2 18.52 4.38 -1.49
N ILE A 3 19.70 3.83 -1.33
CA ILE A 3 20.51 4.00 -0.13
C ILE A 3 20.85 5.47 0.10
N ASN A 4 21.27 6.19 -0.95
CA ASN A 4 21.55 7.63 -0.85
C ASN A 4 20.30 8.46 -0.54
N ALA A 5 19.13 8.08 -1.09
CA ALA A 5 17.86 8.72 -0.76
C ALA A 5 17.49 8.54 0.73
N THR A 6 17.77 7.35 1.31
CA THR A 6 17.53 7.05 2.73
C THR A 6 18.58 7.66 3.65
N ALA A 7 19.80 7.90 3.15
CA ALA A 7 20.90 8.56 3.89
C ALA A 7 20.66 10.06 4.10
N ASN A 8 19.79 10.70 3.31
CA ASN A 8 19.46 12.12 3.41
C ASN A 8 19.18 12.53 4.86
N GLU A 9 19.64 13.72 5.26
CA GLU A 9 19.43 14.23 6.61
C GLU A 9 17.96 14.50 6.95
N ASN A 10 17.18 14.90 5.95
CA ASN A 10 15.76 15.21 6.09
C ASN A 10 14.90 14.47 5.03
N PRO A 11 14.80 13.12 5.11
CA PRO A 11 13.95 12.37 4.20
C PRO A 11 12.48 12.62 4.54
N LYS A 12 11.58 12.51 3.56
CA LYS A 12 10.15 12.39 3.87
C LYS A 12 9.86 10.98 4.38
N ALA A 13 9.00 10.85 5.39
CA ALA A 13 8.63 9.54 5.96
C ALA A 13 8.14 8.56 4.88
N SER A 14 7.30 9.05 3.94
CA SER A 14 6.80 8.25 2.83
C SER A 14 7.90 7.74 1.88
N ASP A 15 8.90 8.57 1.58
CA ASP A 15 9.99 8.18 0.68
C ASP A 15 10.91 7.18 1.36
N LEU A 16 11.12 7.36 2.66
CA LEU A 16 11.87 6.43 3.49
C LEU A 16 11.15 5.07 3.59
N ALA A 17 9.85 5.06 3.87
CA ALA A 17 9.04 3.84 3.93
C ALA A 17 9.01 3.08 2.59
N LYS A 18 8.82 3.79 1.47
CA LYS A 18 8.89 3.18 0.12
C LYS A 18 10.26 2.59 -0.17
N SER A 19 11.34 3.29 0.23
CA SER A 19 12.70 2.79 0.05
C SER A 19 12.97 1.54 0.88
N ILE A 20 12.46 1.47 2.12
CA ILE A 20 12.53 0.29 2.98
C ILE A 20 11.84 -0.90 2.30
N ILE A 21 10.60 -0.72 1.83
CA ILE A 21 9.84 -1.77 1.13
C ILE A 21 10.62 -2.26 -0.09
N ALA A 22 11.16 -1.34 -0.90
CA ALA A 22 11.91 -1.68 -2.10
C ALA A 22 13.22 -2.44 -1.76
N LEU A 23 13.96 -2.03 -0.74
CA LEU A 23 15.18 -2.71 -0.30
C LEU A 23 14.88 -4.15 0.16
N ILE A 24 13.86 -4.34 0.99
CA ILE A 24 13.43 -5.68 1.44
C ILE A 24 13.05 -6.55 0.24
N SER A 25 12.28 -6.03 -0.71
CA SER A 25 11.85 -6.78 -1.89
C SER A 25 13.02 -7.21 -2.79
N MET A 26 14.16 -6.53 -2.68
CA MET A 26 15.43 -6.86 -3.37
C MET A 26 16.35 -7.74 -2.53
N GLY A 27 15.97 -8.14 -1.31
CA GLY A 27 16.77 -8.96 -0.42
C GLY A 27 17.81 -8.19 0.41
N TYR A 28 17.70 -6.87 0.50
CA TYR A 28 18.61 -6.05 1.31
C TYR A 28 18.00 -5.70 2.67
N ASP A 29 18.85 -5.65 3.72
CA ASP A 29 18.44 -5.23 5.06
C ASP A 29 18.47 -3.70 5.20
N PRO A 30 17.32 -3.03 5.33
CA PRO A 30 17.27 -1.59 5.53
C PRO A 30 17.81 -1.14 6.91
N ASN A 31 18.10 -2.06 7.83
CA ASN A 31 18.75 -1.76 9.10
C ASN A 31 20.29 -1.74 9.00
N ASP A 32 20.85 -2.25 7.90
CA ASP A 32 22.29 -2.34 7.70
C ASP A 32 22.71 -1.78 6.34
N LEU A 33 22.61 -0.46 6.23
CA LEU A 33 22.92 0.29 5.02
C LEU A 33 24.21 1.08 5.21
N THR A 34 25.06 1.14 4.18
CA THR A 34 26.24 2.00 4.16
C THR A 34 26.12 3.05 3.06
N SER A 35 26.16 4.31 3.44
CA SER A 35 26.12 5.46 2.52
C SER A 35 27.40 5.59 1.70
N ALA A 36 27.39 6.46 0.69
CA ALA A 36 28.55 6.67 -0.20
C ALA A 36 29.80 7.23 0.50
N ASP A 37 29.64 7.90 1.63
CA ASP A 37 30.70 8.40 2.51
C ASP A 37 31.16 7.38 3.56
N GLY A 38 30.64 6.14 3.49
CA GLY A 38 31.06 5.03 4.35
C GLY A 38 30.37 5.00 5.73
N VAL A 39 29.33 5.80 5.95
CA VAL A 39 28.58 5.80 7.21
C VAL A 39 27.51 4.71 7.19
N THR A 40 27.54 3.83 8.19
CA THR A 40 26.51 2.80 8.39
C THR A 40 25.31 3.38 9.15
N PHE A 41 24.09 3.05 8.72
CA PHE A 41 22.86 3.54 9.32
C PHE A 41 21.67 2.59 9.10
N SER A 42 20.60 2.76 9.92
CA SER A 42 19.32 2.09 9.77
C SER A 42 18.29 3.05 9.19
N ALA A 43 17.74 2.75 8.02
CA ALA A 43 16.60 3.47 7.46
C ALA A 43 15.35 3.25 8.28
N VAL A 44 15.21 2.07 8.89
CA VAL A 44 14.05 1.70 9.72
C VAL A 44 14.05 2.50 11.02
N ASP A 45 15.19 2.62 11.70
CA ASP A 45 15.29 3.40 12.94
C ASP A 45 15.05 4.90 12.68
N LYS A 46 15.48 5.42 11.52
CA LYS A 46 15.12 6.79 11.07
C LYS A 46 13.61 6.95 10.95
N LEU A 47 12.94 6.01 10.27
CA LEU A 47 11.48 6.04 10.12
C LEU A 47 10.77 5.99 11.48
N VAL A 48 11.20 5.09 12.37
CA VAL A 48 10.65 4.96 13.72
C VAL A 48 10.85 6.24 14.54
N THR A 49 12.01 6.89 14.40
CA THR A 49 12.27 8.19 15.04
C THR A 49 11.29 9.26 14.56
N MET A 50 11.07 9.33 13.24
CA MET A 50 10.10 10.28 12.65
C MET A 50 8.67 10.03 13.12
N ILE A 51 8.24 8.76 13.24
CA ILE A 51 6.91 8.37 13.73
C ILE A 51 6.76 8.72 15.21
N ASN A 52 7.83 8.63 15.99
CA ASN A 52 7.79 8.94 17.42
C ASN A 52 7.92 10.45 17.72
N ASP A 53 8.28 11.26 16.75
CA ASP A 53 8.31 12.71 16.87
C ASP A 53 6.89 13.27 16.66
N ASP A 54 6.23 13.62 17.74
CA ASP A 54 4.86 14.16 17.73
C ASP A 54 4.75 15.54 17.03
N SER A 55 5.87 16.20 16.76
CA SER A 55 5.92 17.43 15.96
C SER A 55 5.92 17.17 14.45
N ASN A 56 6.16 15.93 14.03
CA ASN A 56 6.24 15.55 12.62
C ASN A 56 4.86 15.25 12.02
N THR A 57 4.23 16.26 11.45
CA THR A 57 2.90 16.15 10.82
C THR A 57 2.91 15.38 9.49
N THR A 58 4.08 15.08 8.91
CA THR A 58 4.17 14.37 7.61
C THR A 58 3.87 12.88 7.71
N VAL A 59 3.97 12.30 8.90
CA VAL A 59 3.70 10.89 9.20
C VAL A 59 2.20 10.56 9.25
N THR A 60 1.32 11.55 9.27
CA THR A 60 -0.12 11.35 9.49
C THR A 60 -0.98 11.49 8.23
N ASN A 61 -0.40 11.55 7.05
CA ASN A 61 -1.16 11.71 5.81
C ASN A 61 -1.71 10.37 5.31
N VAL A 62 -2.99 10.32 4.97
CA VAL A 62 -3.68 9.10 4.48
C VAL A 62 -3.04 8.44 3.25
N TYR A 63 -2.28 9.20 2.45
CA TYR A 63 -1.56 8.68 1.29
C TYR A 63 -0.15 8.17 1.60
N THR A 64 0.39 8.46 2.78
CA THR A 64 1.74 8.05 3.18
C THR A 64 1.73 6.98 4.25
N LEU A 65 0.80 7.07 5.18
CA LEU A 65 0.65 6.18 6.32
C LEU A 65 0.56 4.69 5.95
N PRO A 66 -0.10 4.27 4.85
CA PRO A 66 -0.07 2.87 4.43
C PRO A 66 1.33 2.33 4.15
N PHE A 67 2.23 3.13 3.53
CA PHE A 67 3.61 2.71 3.28
C PHE A 67 4.38 2.52 4.58
N GLU A 68 4.19 3.39 5.56
CA GLU A 68 4.84 3.34 6.87
C GLU A 68 4.41 2.08 7.64
N LEU A 69 3.10 1.78 7.64
CA LEU A 69 2.56 0.55 8.23
C LEU A 69 3.12 -0.71 7.55
N ILE A 70 3.14 -0.75 6.22
CA ILE A 70 3.65 -1.86 5.44
C ILE A 70 5.14 -2.07 5.72
N ALA A 71 5.94 -1.00 5.73
CA ALA A 71 7.38 -1.07 5.98
C ALA A 71 7.70 -1.64 7.36
N LEU A 72 7.03 -1.16 8.42
CA LEU A 72 7.31 -1.61 9.80
C LEU A 72 6.71 -2.98 10.11
N LYS A 73 5.62 -3.38 9.45
CA LYS A 73 5.00 -4.71 9.63
C LYS A 73 5.98 -5.84 9.32
N GLN A 74 6.94 -5.63 8.43
CA GLN A 74 7.95 -6.62 8.06
C GLN A 74 8.83 -7.08 9.24
N TYR A 75 8.93 -6.28 10.30
CA TYR A 75 9.81 -6.54 11.44
C TYR A 75 9.10 -7.15 12.65
N GLY A 76 7.89 -7.70 12.47
CA GLY A 76 7.10 -8.33 13.54
C GLY A 76 6.88 -7.36 14.69
N ASN A 77 7.19 -7.79 15.92
CA ASN A 77 6.94 -7.02 17.14
C ASN A 77 8.07 -6.04 17.51
N ARG A 78 9.14 -5.95 16.72
CA ARG A 78 10.30 -5.12 17.04
C ARG A 78 9.95 -3.64 17.21
N TYR A 79 8.97 -3.16 16.47
CA TYR A 79 8.55 -1.75 16.46
C TYR A 79 7.09 -1.54 16.82
N ASP A 80 6.53 -2.40 17.67
CA ASP A 80 5.10 -2.40 18.04
C ASP A 80 4.57 -1.02 18.50
N GLY A 81 5.38 -0.24 19.23
CA GLY A 81 4.98 1.09 19.68
C GLY A 81 4.73 2.06 18.49
N ALA A 82 5.64 2.08 17.51
CA ALA A 82 5.48 2.90 16.31
C ALA A 82 4.32 2.40 15.43
N VAL A 83 4.19 1.08 15.26
CA VAL A 83 3.08 0.47 14.53
C VAL A 83 1.74 0.77 15.21
N ALA A 84 1.67 0.77 16.54
CA ALA A 84 0.45 1.12 17.28
C ALA A 84 0.06 2.59 17.05
N LYS A 85 1.02 3.53 17.05
CA LYS A 85 0.78 4.95 16.71
C LYS A 85 0.22 5.09 15.28
N LEU A 86 0.81 4.41 14.30
CA LEU A 86 0.34 4.46 12.91
C LEU A 86 -1.07 3.87 12.77
N ARG A 87 -1.36 2.75 13.43
CA ARG A 87 -2.72 2.17 13.43
C ARG A 87 -3.73 3.12 14.05
N GLN A 88 -3.40 3.74 15.18
CA GLN A 88 -4.27 4.73 15.80
C GLN A 88 -4.50 5.91 14.87
N SER A 89 -3.46 6.43 14.23
CA SER A 89 -3.56 7.50 13.25
C SER A 89 -4.47 7.11 12.05
N ALA A 90 -4.41 5.85 11.61
CA ALA A 90 -5.31 5.36 10.57
C ALA A 90 -6.77 5.37 11.03
N LEU A 91 -7.04 4.96 12.28
CA LEU A 91 -8.39 4.96 12.85
C LEU A 91 -8.94 6.38 13.04
N ASP A 92 -8.09 7.30 13.53
CA ASP A 92 -8.47 8.71 13.78
C ASP A 92 -8.81 9.46 12.48
N GLN A 93 -8.22 9.04 11.36
CA GLN A 93 -8.48 9.60 10.03
C GLN A 93 -9.57 8.88 9.25
N ALA A 94 -10.08 7.76 9.76
CA ALA A 94 -11.19 7.05 9.13
C ALA A 94 -12.45 7.91 9.14
N MET A 95 -13.13 8.00 7.99
CA MET A 95 -14.41 8.69 7.89
C MET A 95 -15.49 7.96 8.69
N GLU A 96 -16.43 8.69 9.26
CA GLU A 96 -17.54 8.13 10.07
C GLU A 96 -18.26 7.00 9.33
N ASN A 97 -18.52 7.21 8.04
CA ASN A 97 -19.19 6.24 7.15
C ASN A 97 -18.24 5.22 6.53
N GLY A 98 -16.99 5.18 6.97
CA GLY A 98 -15.94 4.29 6.49
C GLY A 98 -15.14 4.85 5.32
N GLY A 99 -13.92 4.30 5.16
CA GLY A 99 -12.96 4.73 4.15
C GLY A 99 -12.07 5.88 4.60
N TRP A 100 -11.16 6.24 3.73
CA TRP A 100 -10.22 7.34 3.87
C TRP A 100 -10.28 8.24 2.65
N GLY A 101 -9.80 9.46 2.81
CA GLY A 101 -9.85 10.41 1.71
C GLY A 101 -9.08 11.71 2.00
N TYR A 102 -9.25 12.68 1.15
CA TYR A 102 -8.57 13.97 1.24
C TYR A 102 -9.45 15.04 1.86
N VAL A 103 -8.79 16.02 2.49
CA VAL A 103 -9.46 17.22 3.02
C VAL A 103 -9.35 18.35 2.01
N TYR A 104 -10.48 18.94 1.64
CA TYR A 104 -10.55 20.12 0.81
C TYR A 104 -11.56 21.12 1.39
N GLU A 105 -11.16 22.35 1.58
CA GLU A 105 -11.98 23.41 2.19
C GLU A 105 -12.65 23.01 3.52
N GLY A 106 -11.91 22.26 4.35
CA GLY A 106 -12.39 21.79 5.66
C GLY A 106 -13.35 20.58 5.63
N ASN A 107 -13.67 20.06 4.44
CA ASN A 107 -14.47 18.85 4.28
C ASN A 107 -13.61 17.65 3.88
N THR A 108 -13.93 16.47 4.39
CA THR A 108 -13.27 15.23 3.97
C THR A 108 -14.07 14.56 2.86
N TYR A 109 -13.40 14.26 1.75
CA TYR A 109 -13.95 13.61 0.58
C TYR A 109 -13.39 12.20 0.48
N PHE A 110 -14.29 11.22 0.27
CA PHE A 110 -13.89 9.82 0.08
C PHE A 110 -12.98 9.67 -1.15
N ASP A 111 -11.91 8.88 -0.96
CA ASP A 111 -10.98 8.52 -2.02
C ASP A 111 -10.84 6.99 -2.07
N ALA A 112 -11.16 6.42 -3.23
CA ALA A 112 -11.16 4.96 -3.42
C ALA A 112 -9.75 4.37 -3.36
N ASP A 113 -8.74 5.08 -3.89
CA ASP A 113 -7.35 4.61 -3.95
C ASP A 113 -6.73 4.68 -2.56
N ALA A 114 -6.90 5.80 -1.83
CA ALA A 114 -6.46 5.93 -0.44
C ALA A 114 -7.12 4.87 0.45
N THR A 115 -8.44 4.64 0.27
CA THR A 115 -9.18 3.61 1.02
C THR A 115 -8.64 2.21 0.70
N SER A 116 -8.49 1.85 -0.57
CA SER A 116 -8.00 0.54 -0.97
C SER A 116 -6.57 0.29 -0.50
N PHE A 117 -5.71 1.31 -0.53
CA PHE A 117 -4.34 1.17 -0.07
C PHE A 117 -4.25 1.06 1.47
N MET A 118 -5.07 1.82 2.21
CA MET A 118 -5.16 1.68 3.66
C MET A 118 -5.68 0.30 4.07
N LEU A 119 -6.64 -0.26 3.33
CA LEU A 119 -7.11 -1.63 3.55
C LEU A 119 -5.99 -2.66 3.36
N GLN A 120 -5.12 -2.49 2.38
CA GLN A 120 -3.93 -3.35 2.22
C GLN A 120 -3.03 -3.26 3.46
N ALA A 121 -2.73 -2.06 3.94
CA ALA A 121 -1.86 -1.86 5.10
C ALA A 121 -2.45 -2.44 6.40
N LEU A 122 -3.76 -2.41 6.54
CA LEU A 122 -4.48 -2.91 7.72
C LEU A 122 -4.90 -4.39 7.61
N ALA A 123 -4.84 -5.00 6.43
CA ALA A 123 -5.24 -6.40 6.21
C ALA A 123 -4.57 -7.41 7.15
N PRO A 124 -3.29 -7.27 7.57
CA PRO A 124 -2.66 -8.18 8.54
C PRO A 124 -3.35 -8.22 9.91
N TYR A 125 -4.13 -7.18 10.25
CA TYR A 125 -4.86 -7.05 11.52
C TYR A 125 -6.36 -7.39 11.40
N TYR A 126 -6.79 -7.86 10.24
CA TYR A 126 -8.18 -8.18 9.93
C TYR A 126 -8.52 -9.64 10.26
N TYR A 127 -9.76 -9.92 10.64
CA TYR A 127 -10.31 -11.21 11.06
C TYR A 127 -9.66 -11.88 12.27
N ASN A 128 -10.40 -11.92 13.38
CA ASN A 128 -10.11 -12.72 14.58
C ASN A 128 -8.74 -12.49 15.21
N VAL A 129 -8.08 -11.39 14.90
CA VAL A 129 -6.88 -11.00 15.61
C VAL A 129 -7.32 -10.29 16.90
N LYS A 130 -7.22 -10.99 18.00
CA LYS A 130 -7.60 -10.46 19.32
C LYS A 130 -6.88 -9.13 19.61
N GLY A 131 -7.64 -8.13 20.01
CA GLY A 131 -7.12 -6.78 20.32
C GLY A 131 -7.10 -5.82 19.14
N PHE A 132 -7.72 -6.19 17.99
CA PHE A 132 -7.85 -5.36 16.79
C PHE A 132 -9.29 -5.27 16.29
N GLU A 133 -10.25 -5.32 17.23
CA GLU A 133 -11.68 -5.28 16.93
C GLU A 133 -12.10 -3.94 16.31
N ASP A 134 -11.45 -2.85 16.70
CA ASP A 134 -11.61 -1.50 16.16
C ASP A 134 -11.13 -1.41 14.71
N ILE A 135 -9.97 -1.99 14.39
CA ILE A 135 -9.45 -2.09 13.01
C ILE A 135 -10.39 -2.95 12.15
N THR A 136 -10.83 -4.09 12.66
CA THR A 136 -11.80 -4.94 11.96
C THR A 136 -13.09 -4.18 11.67
N SER A 137 -13.58 -3.38 12.63
CA SER A 137 -14.75 -2.53 12.44
C SER A 137 -14.51 -1.46 11.36
N ALA A 138 -13.36 -0.77 11.40
CA ALA A 138 -12.99 0.25 10.42
C ALA A 138 -12.88 -0.35 9.00
N ILE A 139 -12.27 -1.52 8.85
CA ILE A 139 -12.16 -2.25 7.57
C ILE A 139 -13.57 -2.59 7.03
N ASN A 140 -14.46 -3.15 7.86
CA ASN A 140 -15.80 -3.50 7.44
C ASN A 140 -16.64 -2.27 7.01
N LYS A 141 -16.53 -1.15 7.73
CA LYS A 141 -17.14 0.12 7.33
C LYS A 141 -16.59 0.61 6.00
N SER A 142 -15.27 0.48 5.79
CA SER A 142 -14.59 0.94 4.58
C SER A 142 -14.93 0.09 3.36
N LYS A 143 -15.11 -1.22 3.52
CA LYS A 143 -15.69 -2.08 2.47
C LYS A 143 -17.08 -1.59 2.07
N GLY A 144 -17.93 -1.28 3.04
CA GLY A 144 -19.24 -0.67 2.80
C GLY A 144 -19.15 0.68 2.09
N ALA A 145 -18.14 1.51 2.39
CA ALA A 145 -17.92 2.78 1.72
C ALA A 145 -17.48 2.59 0.25
N LEU A 146 -16.58 1.64 -0.03
CA LEU A 146 -16.23 1.26 -1.41
C LEU A 146 -17.48 0.83 -2.19
N ILE A 147 -18.31 -0.02 -1.59
CA ILE A 147 -19.57 -0.47 -2.21
C ILE A 147 -20.50 0.71 -2.58
N ARG A 148 -20.58 1.72 -1.75
CA ARG A 148 -21.48 2.88 -2.00
C ARG A 148 -20.90 3.90 -2.98
N ASN A 149 -19.60 4.02 -3.10
CA ASN A 149 -18.96 5.13 -3.82
C ASN A 149 -18.27 4.70 -5.12
N LEU A 150 -17.94 3.42 -5.29
CA LEU A 150 -17.32 2.96 -6.53
C LEU A 150 -18.32 2.85 -7.66
N THR A 151 -17.88 3.26 -8.84
CA THR A 151 -18.54 2.99 -10.11
C THR A 151 -17.65 2.15 -11.00
N PHE A 152 -18.25 1.34 -11.86
CA PHE A 152 -17.53 0.42 -12.72
C PHE A 152 -18.00 0.56 -14.16
N ASN A 153 -17.11 0.29 -15.12
CA ASN A 153 -17.52 0.10 -16.51
C ASN A 153 -18.20 -1.29 -16.69
N ASP A 154 -18.68 -1.57 -17.91
CA ASP A 154 -19.35 -2.84 -18.22
C ASP A 154 -18.42 -4.07 -18.04
N SER A 155 -17.12 -3.90 -18.21
CA SER A 155 -16.13 -4.95 -18.03
C SER A 155 -15.74 -5.19 -16.56
N GLY A 156 -16.11 -4.31 -15.63
CA GLY A 156 -15.78 -4.41 -14.22
C GLY A 156 -14.55 -3.61 -13.77
N ALA A 157 -13.96 -2.76 -14.62
CA ALA A 157 -12.92 -1.83 -14.19
C ALA A 157 -13.53 -0.67 -13.39
N VAL A 158 -12.85 -0.28 -12.32
CA VAL A 158 -13.21 0.92 -11.54
C VAL A 158 -13.12 2.15 -12.43
N VAL A 159 -14.15 2.99 -12.38
CA VAL A 159 -14.18 4.26 -13.09
C VAL A 159 -13.71 5.36 -12.12
N SER A 160 -12.67 6.07 -12.49
CA SER A 160 -12.11 7.22 -11.77
C SER A 160 -12.09 8.41 -12.72
N TYR A 161 -12.56 9.57 -12.24
CA TYR A 161 -12.68 10.80 -13.05
C TYR A 161 -13.35 10.58 -14.43
N GLY A 162 -14.38 9.72 -14.46
CA GLY A 162 -15.18 9.45 -15.66
C GLY A 162 -14.56 8.47 -16.67
N SER A 163 -13.41 7.87 -16.36
CA SER A 163 -12.73 6.89 -17.22
C SER A 163 -12.34 5.63 -16.45
N PRO A 164 -12.29 4.44 -17.11
CA PRO A 164 -11.76 3.24 -16.49
C PRO A 164 -10.31 3.46 -16.06
N SER A 165 -9.98 3.11 -14.81
CA SER A 165 -8.65 3.30 -14.22
C SER A 165 -7.99 1.96 -13.93
N THR A 166 -6.79 1.77 -14.46
CA THR A 166 -5.93 0.64 -14.11
C THR A 166 -5.56 0.71 -12.63
N GLU A 167 -5.12 1.88 -12.16
CA GLU A 167 -4.61 2.09 -10.81
C GLU A 167 -5.68 1.78 -9.76
N SER A 168 -6.86 2.39 -9.89
CA SER A 168 -7.95 2.18 -8.93
C SER A 168 -8.45 0.74 -8.94
N THR A 169 -8.52 0.09 -10.11
CA THR A 169 -8.90 -1.32 -10.22
C THR A 169 -7.83 -2.21 -9.54
N ALA A 170 -6.57 -1.93 -9.78
CA ALA A 170 -5.44 -2.65 -9.22
C ALA A 170 -5.38 -2.53 -7.69
N GLN A 171 -5.54 -1.32 -7.15
CA GLN A 171 -5.53 -1.10 -5.70
C GLN A 171 -6.69 -1.84 -5.01
N LEU A 172 -7.88 -1.85 -5.62
CA LEU A 172 -9.02 -2.60 -5.09
C LEU A 172 -8.76 -4.11 -5.10
N ILE A 173 -8.22 -4.67 -6.17
CA ILE A 173 -7.85 -6.10 -6.25
C ILE A 173 -6.86 -6.46 -5.15
N LEU A 174 -5.79 -5.68 -4.98
CA LEU A 174 -4.78 -5.91 -3.94
C LEU A 174 -5.38 -5.85 -2.53
N ALA A 175 -6.33 -4.93 -2.29
CA ALA A 175 -7.03 -4.85 -1.01
C ALA A 175 -7.88 -6.08 -0.73
N LEU A 176 -8.68 -6.54 -1.71
CA LEU A 176 -9.55 -7.69 -1.56
C LEU A 176 -8.75 -8.98 -1.33
N THR A 177 -7.72 -9.23 -2.14
CA THR A 177 -6.86 -10.43 -2.00
C THR A 177 -6.11 -10.44 -0.67
N ALA A 178 -5.64 -9.27 -0.18
CA ALA A 178 -5.02 -9.13 1.14
C ALA A 178 -6.00 -9.48 2.28
N MET A 179 -7.29 -9.21 2.10
CA MET A 179 -8.34 -9.60 3.04
C MET A 179 -8.85 -11.03 2.85
N GLY A 180 -8.35 -11.77 1.86
CA GLY A 180 -8.77 -13.14 1.56
C GLY A 180 -10.05 -13.24 0.75
N GLU A 181 -10.40 -12.19 0.02
CA GLU A 181 -11.55 -12.17 -0.87
C GLU A 181 -11.12 -12.39 -2.33
N ASP A 182 -11.91 -13.18 -3.07
CA ASP A 182 -11.64 -13.43 -4.49
C ASP A 182 -12.10 -12.22 -5.32
N PRO A 183 -11.23 -11.56 -6.08
CA PRO A 183 -11.60 -10.43 -6.94
C PRO A 183 -12.52 -10.82 -8.11
N LYS A 184 -12.70 -12.12 -8.38
CA LYS A 184 -13.69 -12.63 -9.35
C LYS A 184 -15.07 -12.81 -8.75
N ASP A 185 -15.15 -13.04 -7.43
CA ASP A 185 -16.39 -13.36 -6.71
C ASP A 185 -17.22 -12.10 -6.42
N ASN A 186 -17.53 -11.37 -7.49
CA ASN A 186 -18.65 -10.43 -7.47
C ASN A 186 -18.62 -9.37 -6.38
N PHE A 187 -17.48 -8.71 -6.15
CA PHE A 187 -17.54 -7.43 -5.47
C PHE A 187 -18.48 -6.51 -6.28
N LEU A 188 -19.70 -6.29 -5.75
CA LEU A 188 -20.79 -5.58 -6.45
C LEU A 188 -21.24 -6.23 -7.78
N ASN A 189 -21.24 -7.55 -7.87
CA ASN A 189 -21.55 -8.27 -9.11
C ASN A 189 -20.60 -7.92 -10.28
N LYS A 190 -19.35 -7.59 -9.99
CA LYS A 190 -18.31 -7.25 -10.98
C LYS A 190 -17.13 -8.21 -10.86
N ASP A 191 -16.68 -8.69 -12.00
CA ASP A 191 -15.44 -9.43 -12.14
C ASP A 191 -14.29 -8.43 -12.35
N LEU A 192 -13.57 -8.14 -11.26
CA LEU A 192 -12.46 -7.18 -11.30
C LEU A 192 -11.29 -7.67 -12.14
N THR A 193 -11.15 -8.98 -12.33
CA THR A 193 -10.13 -9.55 -13.22
C THR A 193 -10.39 -9.16 -14.67
N LYS A 194 -11.65 -9.31 -15.12
CA LYS A 194 -12.06 -8.82 -16.44
C LYS A 194 -11.92 -7.30 -16.54
N GLY A 195 -12.27 -6.59 -15.46
CA GLY A 195 -12.10 -5.15 -15.35
C GLY A 195 -10.66 -4.73 -15.59
N LEU A 196 -9.71 -5.33 -14.87
CA LEU A 196 -8.28 -5.07 -15.03
C LEU A 196 -7.79 -5.37 -16.45
N MET A 197 -8.18 -6.51 -17.02
CA MET A 197 -7.78 -6.87 -18.38
C MET A 197 -8.38 -5.95 -19.44
N SER A 198 -9.51 -5.32 -19.18
CA SER A 198 -10.13 -4.37 -20.11
C SER A 198 -9.35 -3.05 -20.28
N VAL A 199 -8.46 -2.75 -19.32
CA VAL A 199 -7.57 -1.57 -19.34
C VAL A 199 -6.11 -1.94 -19.67
N ALA A 200 -5.86 -3.20 -20.06
CA ALA A 200 -4.57 -3.62 -20.57
C ALA A 200 -4.31 -2.97 -21.95
N ASP A 201 -3.03 -2.77 -22.26
CA ASP A 201 -2.63 -2.34 -23.60
C ASP A 201 -2.85 -3.48 -24.61
N GLY A 202 -3.52 -3.18 -25.71
CA GLY A 202 -3.87 -4.18 -26.73
C GLY A 202 -2.66 -4.84 -27.40
N SER A 203 -1.44 -4.30 -27.23
CA SER A 203 -0.19 -4.92 -27.69
C SER A 203 0.37 -5.97 -26.74
N GLY A 204 -0.22 -6.15 -25.54
CA GLY A 204 0.25 -7.08 -24.50
C GLY A 204 1.52 -6.61 -23.76
N LYS A 205 1.91 -5.34 -23.89
CA LYS A 205 3.12 -4.79 -23.26
C LYS A 205 2.91 -4.29 -21.84
N GLY A 206 1.67 -4.13 -21.40
CA GLY A 206 1.35 -3.66 -20.08
C GLY A 206 -0.05 -3.04 -19.97
N PHE A 207 -0.17 -2.03 -19.14
CA PHE A 207 -1.45 -1.38 -18.83
C PHE A 207 -1.42 0.11 -19.18
N GLN A 208 -2.62 0.67 -19.36
CA GLN A 208 -2.80 2.01 -19.87
C GLN A 208 -3.17 3.00 -18.74
N TYR A 209 -2.72 4.25 -18.96
CA TYR A 209 -3.27 5.44 -18.31
C TYR A 209 -3.83 6.35 -19.43
N SER A 210 -5.10 6.70 -19.32
CA SER A 210 -5.78 7.56 -20.32
C SER A 210 -5.60 7.10 -21.78
N GLY A 211 -5.63 5.77 -21.99
CA GLY A 211 -5.53 5.18 -23.35
C GLY A 211 -4.11 5.03 -23.90
N ALA A 212 -3.07 5.31 -23.12
CA ALA A 212 -1.68 5.13 -23.50
C ALA A 212 -0.93 4.22 -22.52
N LEU A 213 -0.02 3.38 -23.04
CA LEU A 213 0.85 2.55 -22.22
C LEU A 213 1.59 3.40 -21.18
N ASN A 214 1.53 3.01 -19.91
CA ASN A 214 2.11 3.75 -18.81
C ASN A 214 2.88 2.83 -17.87
N ALA A 215 4.05 3.25 -17.41
CA ALA A 215 4.92 2.42 -16.56
C ALA A 215 4.31 2.20 -15.16
N ILE A 216 3.67 3.20 -14.56
CA ILE A 216 3.04 3.08 -13.23
C ILE A 216 1.82 2.18 -13.32
N SER A 217 0.94 2.40 -14.30
CA SER A 217 -0.22 1.53 -14.53
C SER A 217 0.20 0.08 -14.80
N THR A 218 1.29 -0.10 -15.56
CA THR A 218 1.84 -1.42 -15.86
C THR A 218 2.36 -2.12 -14.60
N GLU A 219 3.10 -1.41 -13.76
CA GLU A 219 3.62 -1.94 -12.49
C GLU A 219 2.46 -2.35 -11.58
N GLN A 220 1.46 -1.49 -11.38
CA GLN A 220 0.31 -1.78 -10.53
C GLN A 220 -0.57 -2.90 -11.10
N GLY A 221 -0.78 -2.92 -12.40
CA GLY A 221 -1.50 -4.00 -13.09
C GLY A 221 -0.82 -5.36 -12.90
N PHE A 222 0.50 -5.44 -13.05
CA PHE A 222 1.23 -6.69 -12.82
C PHE A 222 1.19 -7.17 -11.36
N ARG A 223 1.30 -6.28 -10.39
CA ARG A 223 1.11 -6.64 -8.97
C ARG A 223 -0.27 -7.28 -8.75
N SER A 224 -1.28 -6.71 -9.35
CA SER A 224 -2.66 -7.21 -9.23
C SER A 224 -2.86 -8.54 -9.94
N MET A 225 -2.26 -8.75 -11.12
CA MET A 225 -2.26 -10.06 -11.79
C MET A 225 -1.62 -11.14 -10.92
N LEU A 226 -0.50 -10.83 -10.26
CA LEU A 226 0.15 -11.74 -9.32
C LEU A 226 -0.77 -12.05 -8.13
N ALA A 227 -1.45 -11.05 -7.59
CA ALA A 227 -2.42 -11.22 -6.51
C ALA A 227 -3.61 -12.10 -6.94
N ILE A 228 -4.17 -11.88 -8.14
CA ILE A 228 -5.25 -12.69 -8.70
C ILE A 228 -4.81 -14.15 -8.83
N ALA A 229 -3.63 -14.41 -9.41
CA ALA A 229 -3.12 -15.76 -9.60
C ALA A 229 -2.95 -16.53 -8.28
N ASN A 230 -2.55 -15.83 -7.21
CA ASN A 230 -2.42 -16.44 -5.89
C ASN A 230 -3.79 -16.61 -5.18
N ALA A 231 -4.72 -15.66 -5.36
CA ALA A 231 -6.06 -15.77 -4.80
C ALA A 231 -6.87 -16.90 -5.43
N GLU A 232 -6.69 -17.21 -6.72
CA GLU A 232 -7.33 -18.34 -7.41
C GLU A 232 -7.04 -19.70 -6.76
N SER A 233 -5.96 -19.81 -6.01
CA SER A 233 -5.64 -21.01 -5.22
C SER A 233 -6.44 -21.13 -3.91
N GLY A 234 -7.34 -20.18 -3.61
CA GLY A 234 -8.13 -20.13 -2.38
C GLY A 234 -7.35 -19.69 -1.15
N THR A 235 -6.18 -19.08 -1.34
CA THR A 235 -5.33 -18.59 -0.27
C THR A 235 -5.46 -17.07 -0.13
N LYS A 236 -5.43 -16.58 1.12
CA LYS A 236 -5.23 -15.16 1.39
C LYS A 236 -3.86 -14.76 0.85
N TYR A 237 -3.81 -13.74 -0.01
CA TYR A 237 -2.57 -13.26 -0.57
C TYR A 237 -2.32 -11.81 -0.19
N TYR A 238 -1.30 -11.61 0.64
CA TYR A 238 -0.81 -10.30 1.01
C TYR A 238 0.45 -9.99 0.20
N PHE A 239 0.36 -9.07 -0.75
CA PHE A 239 1.45 -8.74 -1.67
C PHE A 239 2.75 -8.34 -0.96
N TYR A 240 2.65 -7.73 0.20
CA TYR A 240 3.79 -7.23 0.99
C TYR A 240 4.23 -8.20 2.09
N ASP A 241 4.01 -9.50 1.93
CA ASP A 241 4.54 -10.52 2.83
C ASP A 241 5.91 -10.97 2.33
N PHE A 242 6.95 -10.23 2.72
CA PHE A 242 8.32 -10.49 2.29
C PHE A 242 9.03 -11.42 3.27
N ASP A 243 9.91 -12.29 2.73
CA ASP A 243 10.88 -13.02 3.55
C ASP A 243 11.96 -12.06 4.06
N THR A 244 12.04 -11.90 5.37
CA THR A 244 13.03 -11.03 6.04
C THR A 244 14.13 -11.80 6.75
N ASP A 245 14.12 -13.14 6.71
CA ASP A 245 15.09 -13.97 7.46
C ASP A 245 16.48 -14.00 6.82
N ASN A 246 16.57 -13.69 5.51
CA ASN A 246 17.79 -13.81 4.72
C ASN A 246 18.25 -12.49 4.08
N LEU A 247 17.89 -11.36 4.67
CA LEU A 247 18.30 -10.06 4.15
C LEU A 247 19.82 -9.84 4.32
N THR A 248 20.41 -9.16 3.34
CA THR A 248 21.85 -8.84 3.32
C THR A 248 22.10 -7.36 3.46
N SER A 249 23.23 -6.98 4.07
CA SER A 249 23.66 -5.57 4.11
C SER A 249 23.84 -4.99 2.70
N ALA A 250 23.59 -3.69 2.56
CA ALA A 250 23.76 -3.00 1.30
C ALA A 250 24.60 -1.73 1.45
N ALA A 251 25.53 -1.53 0.52
CA ALA A 251 26.35 -0.34 0.45
C ALA A 251 26.07 0.45 -0.83
N SER A 252 26.06 1.78 -0.72
CA SER A 252 26.02 2.66 -1.88
C SER A 252 27.37 2.58 -2.60
N THR A 253 27.33 2.29 -3.89
CA THR A 253 28.51 2.45 -4.74
C THR A 253 28.50 3.85 -5.35
N THR A 254 29.59 4.59 -5.21
CA THR A 254 29.83 5.76 -6.05
C THR A 254 30.03 5.27 -7.47
N TRP A 255 29.09 5.55 -8.34
CA TRP A 255 29.34 5.41 -9.78
C TRP A 255 30.37 6.46 -10.16
N ALA A 256 31.57 6.00 -10.54
CA ALA A 256 32.62 6.87 -11.07
C ALA A 256 32.24 7.39 -12.45
#